data_2ab5594782c6bacec491185ed7803cdf
#
_entry.id   2ab5594782c6bacec491185ed7803cdf
#
_cell.length_a   1.000
_cell.length_b   1.000
_cell.length_c   1.000
_cell.angle_alpha   90.00
_cell.angle_beta   90.00
_cell.angle_gamma   90.00
#
_symmetry.space_group_name_H-M   'P 1'
#
loop_
_entity.id
_entity.type
_entity.pdbx_description
1 polymer ?
#
loop_
_entity_poly.entity_id
_entity_poly.type
_entity_poly.pdbx_seq_one_letter_code
_entity_poly.pdbx_strand_id
1 'polypeptide(L)'
;MLPGPPGPEPELRQVRWTRATRIIASRYPPVPLFERVSSDPAVWEALIAAEVLVNPRIRDEVGEIRLVPPDERVSGPGASYVMASFTHLNPRGSRFSDGSYGVYYAARDFETALRETAWHFAKIAADSADGSRREDMRVLVGRIDSRMHDVATLPPAEQARLLDPDSYVASQRFGARLREHGSNGIVYRSVRHRGGRCVAALRPLAVGLPVQTKHLQYHYDGKRVVEYFDYESAVWIQLHE
;
A
#
# COMPACT_ATOMS: atom_id res chain seq x y z
N MET A 1 -19.17 -8.30 26.47
CA MET A 1 -18.77 -6.89 26.65
C MET A 1 -19.31 -6.12 25.44
N LEU A 2 -20.30 -5.25 25.62
CA LEU A 2 -20.85 -4.46 24.52
C LEU A 2 -19.75 -3.54 23.97
N PRO A 3 -19.62 -3.36 22.64
CA PRO A 3 -18.68 -2.39 22.10
C PRO A 3 -19.04 -1.01 22.64
N GLY A 4 -18.05 -0.30 23.17
CA GLY A 4 -18.21 1.07 23.59
C GLY A 4 -18.70 1.97 22.44
N PRO A 5 -19.22 3.18 22.75
CA PRO A 5 -19.71 4.09 21.72
C PRO A 5 -18.65 4.29 20.63
N PRO A 6 -19.03 4.38 19.34
CA PRO A 6 -18.09 4.63 18.27
C PRO A 6 -17.34 5.93 18.58
N GLY A 7 -16.00 5.87 18.52
CA GLY A 7 -15.17 7.06 18.69
C GLY A 7 -15.47 8.11 17.61
N PRO A 8 -14.95 9.33 17.76
CA PRO A 8 -15.21 10.41 16.80
C PRO A 8 -14.83 9.98 15.38
N GLU A 9 -15.70 10.32 14.42
CA GLU A 9 -15.48 10.00 13.02
C GLU A 9 -14.77 11.17 12.34
N PRO A 10 -13.70 10.94 11.56
CA PRO A 10 -13.01 12.00 10.85
C PRO A 10 -13.85 12.52 9.69
N GLU A 11 -13.64 13.79 9.32
CA GLU A 11 -14.31 14.37 8.17
C GLU A 11 -13.93 13.66 6.89
N LEU A 12 -14.93 13.48 6.03
CA LEU A 12 -14.74 12.95 4.69
C LEU A 12 -14.34 14.09 3.73
N ARG A 13 -13.10 14.09 3.27
CA ARG A 13 -12.52 15.14 2.42
C ARG A 13 -12.15 14.62 1.05
N GLN A 14 -12.25 15.48 0.03
CA GLN A 14 -11.72 15.20 -1.30
C GLN A 14 -10.20 15.27 -1.29
N VAL A 15 -9.55 14.16 -1.57
CA VAL A 15 -8.09 14.06 -1.75
C VAL A 15 -7.80 14.08 -3.25
N ARG A 16 -7.03 15.07 -3.71
CA ARG A 16 -6.61 15.23 -5.11
C ARG A 16 -5.11 15.34 -5.17
N TRP A 17 -4.44 14.22 -5.43
CA TRP A 17 -2.99 14.16 -5.64
C TRP A 17 -2.72 13.66 -7.05
N THR A 18 -2.08 14.48 -7.85
CA THR A 18 -1.75 14.14 -9.25
C THR A 18 -0.59 13.15 -9.35
N ARG A 19 0.24 13.08 -8.32
CA ARG A 19 1.48 12.28 -8.28
C ARG A 19 1.68 11.61 -6.93
N ALA A 20 0.73 10.78 -6.52
CA ALA A 20 0.93 9.94 -5.33
C ALA A 20 2.01 8.89 -5.63
N THR A 21 2.94 8.73 -4.71
CA THR A 21 4.10 7.85 -4.86
C THR A 21 3.96 6.61 -3.97
N ARG A 22 4.20 5.45 -4.56
CA ARG A 22 4.31 4.16 -3.88
C ARG A 22 5.64 3.51 -4.25
N ILE A 23 6.34 2.94 -3.28
CA ILE A 23 7.57 2.20 -3.52
C ILE A 23 7.34 0.73 -3.10
N ILE A 24 7.75 -0.20 -3.93
CA ILE A 24 7.61 -1.64 -3.69
C ILE A 24 8.90 -2.38 -4.06
N ALA A 25 9.14 -3.53 -3.45
CA ALA A 25 10.28 -4.37 -3.81
C ALA A 25 10.14 -4.90 -5.25
N SER A 26 11.23 -4.86 -6.03
CA SER A 26 11.25 -5.28 -7.44
C SER A 26 11.11 -6.79 -7.62
N ARG A 27 11.37 -7.57 -6.57
CA ARG A 27 11.15 -9.03 -6.56
C ARG A 27 9.68 -9.44 -6.76
N TYR A 28 8.74 -8.52 -6.57
CA TYR A 28 7.34 -8.72 -6.92
C TYR A 28 7.11 -8.21 -8.34
N PRO A 29 7.25 -9.05 -9.38
CA PRO A 29 7.06 -8.61 -10.75
C PRO A 29 5.62 -8.17 -10.95
N PRO A 30 5.39 -7.11 -11.75
CA PRO A 30 4.05 -6.86 -12.24
C PRO A 30 3.75 -8.01 -13.20
N VAL A 31 2.83 -8.86 -12.83
CA VAL A 31 2.27 -9.78 -13.80
C VAL A 31 1.13 -9.04 -14.46
N PRO A 32 1.24 -8.64 -15.73
CA PRO A 32 0.19 -7.92 -16.43
C PRO A 32 -0.95 -8.87 -16.82
N LEU A 33 -1.45 -9.61 -15.81
CA LEU A 33 -2.50 -10.59 -16.01
C LEU A 33 -3.85 -9.89 -16.16
N PHE A 34 -4.09 -8.90 -15.32
CA PHE A 34 -5.33 -8.12 -15.35
C PHE A 34 -5.43 -7.23 -16.59
N GLU A 35 -4.29 -6.80 -17.14
CA GLU A 35 -4.23 -6.01 -18.36
C GLU A 35 -4.37 -6.85 -19.64
N ARG A 36 -4.01 -8.15 -19.58
CA ARG A 36 -3.96 -9.03 -20.77
C ARG A 36 -5.17 -9.96 -20.90
N VAL A 37 -5.78 -10.31 -19.77
CA VAL A 37 -6.76 -11.41 -19.78
C VAL A 37 -8.11 -10.93 -20.27
N SER A 38 -8.63 -9.80 -19.82
CA SER A 38 -9.88 -9.21 -20.29
C SER A 38 -10.04 -7.79 -19.76
N SER A 39 -10.72 -6.95 -20.53
CA SER A 39 -11.22 -5.66 -20.05
C SER A 39 -12.46 -5.79 -19.16
N ASP A 40 -13.09 -6.97 -19.14
CA ASP A 40 -14.26 -7.26 -18.30
C ASP A 40 -13.84 -7.97 -17.00
N PRO A 41 -13.86 -7.26 -15.85
CA PRO A 41 -13.50 -7.85 -14.56
C PRO A 41 -14.41 -9.01 -14.10
N ALA A 42 -15.62 -9.10 -14.62
CA ALA A 42 -16.57 -10.15 -14.24
C ALA A 42 -16.12 -11.55 -14.69
N VAL A 43 -15.36 -11.63 -15.78
CA VAL A 43 -14.88 -12.90 -16.31
C VAL A 43 -13.54 -13.33 -15.76
N TRP A 44 -12.85 -12.49 -14.98
CA TRP A 44 -11.49 -12.78 -14.50
C TRP A 44 -11.40 -14.04 -13.64
N GLU A 45 -12.40 -14.30 -12.80
CA GLU A 45 -12.37 -15.49 -11.95
C GLU A 45 -12.37 -16.78 -12.78
N ALA A 46 -13.19 -16.82 -13.83
CA ALA A 46 -13.26 -17.99 -14.71
C ALA A 46 -11.97 -18.16 -15.52
N LEU A 47 -11.41 -17.04 -16.03
CA LEU A 47 -10.16 -17.07 -16.79
C LEU A 47 -8.96 -17.47 -15.93
N ILE A 48 -8.86 -16.91 -14.70
CA ILE A 48 -7.82 -17.27 -13.75
C ILE A 48 -7.95 -18.75 -13.35
N ALA A 49 -9.17 -19.22 -13.09
CA ALA A 49 -9.40 -20.62 -12.76
C ALA A 49 -8.96 -21.57 -13.88
N ALA A 50 -9.25 -21.21 -15.15
CA ALA A 50 -8.82 -21.98 -16.31
C ALA A 50 -7.30 -21.97 -16.47
N GLU A 51 -6.67 -20.82 -16.32
CA GLU A 51 -5.22 -20.64 -16.46
C GLU A 51 -4.45 -21.37 -15.36
N VAL A 52 -4.94 -21.35 -14.12
CA VAL A 52 -4.34 -22.08 -12.97
C VAL A 52 -4.29 -23.59 -13.18
N LEU A 53 -5.21 -24.17 -13.97
CA LEU A 53 -5.17 -25.59 -14.33
C LEU A 53 -3.95 -25.95 -15.18
N VAL A 54 -3.49 -25.02 -16.00
CA VAL A 54 -2.35 -25.19 -16.90
C VAL A 54 -1.05 -24.69 -16.26
N ASN A 55 -1.13 -23.59 -15.49
CA ASN A 55 0.02 -22.97 -14.84
C ASN A 55 -0.30 -22.60 -13.38
N PRO A 56 0.00 -23.50 -12.42
CA PRO A 56 -0.28 -23.24 -10.99
C PRO A 56 0.41 -21.98 -10.40
N ARG A 57 1.51 -21.52 -11.01
CA ARG A 57 2.23 -20.31 -10.55
C ARG A 57 1.37 -19.04 -10.67
N ILE A 58 0.40 -19.03 -11.57
CA ILE A 58 -0.51 -17.89 -11.75
C ILE A 58 -1.30 -17.60 -10.48
N ARG A 59 -1.63 -18.62 -9.69
CA ARG A 59 -2.29 -18.41 -8.39
C ARG A 59 -1.45 -17.54 -7.44
N ASP A 60 -0.15 -17.79 -7.39
CA ASP A 60 0.77 -17.04 -6.53
C ASP A 60 0.98 -15.60 -7.05
N GLU A 61 0.87 -15.43 -8.37
CA GLU A 61 1.05 -14.14 -9.05
C GLU A 61 -0.19 -13.23 -8.97
N VAL A 62 -1.39 -13.82 -9.03
CA VAL A 62 -2.67 -13.10 -8.99
C VAL A 62 -3.14 -12.86 -7.56
N GLY A 63 -2.77 -13.75 -6.64
CA GLY A 63 -3.34 -13.78 -5.30
C GLY A 63 -4.81 -14.20 -5.31
N GLU A 64 -5.54 -13.87 -4.25
CA GLU A 64 -6.95 -14.25 -4.09
C GLU A 64 -7.88 -13.17 -4.65
N ILE A 65 -8.23 -13.28 -5.95
CA ILE A 65 -9.06 -12.28 -6.65
C ILE A 65 -10.45 -12.11 -6.03
N ARG A 66 -11.00 -13.14 -5.38
CA ARG A 66 -12.33 -13.11 -4.75
C ARG A 66 -12.42 -12.15 -3.57
N LEU A 67 -11.28 -11.71 -3.03
CA LEU A 67 -11.23 -10.67 -2.00
C LEU A 67 -11.70 -9.31 -2.51
N VAL A 68 -11.77 -9.13 -3.84
CA VAL A 68 -12.21 -7.89 -4.48
C VAL A 68 -13.47 -8.16 -5.28
N PRO A 69 -14.61 -7.57 -4.93
CA PRO A 69 -15.84 -7.67 -5.70
C PRO A 69 -15.62 -7.27 -7.17
N PRO A 70 -16.28 -7.93 -8.14
CA PRO A 70 -16.08 -7.67 -9.57
C PRO A 70 -16.23 -6.19 -9.96
N ASP A 71 -17.21 -5.51 -9.38
CA ASP A 71 -17.51 -4.09 -9.61
C ASP A 71 -16.49 -3.11 -8.98
N GLU A 72 -15.61 -3.61 -8.11
CA GLU A 72 -14.51 -2.83 -7.52
C GLU A 72 -13.16 -3.09 -8.20
N ARG A 73 -13.06 -4.03 -9.12
CA ARG A 73 -11.82 -4.39 -9.81
C ARG A 73 -11.44 -3.32 -10.83
N VAL A 74 -10.16 -3.01 -10.91
CA VAL A 74 -9.61 -2.09 -11.92
C VAL A 74 -8.87 -2.88 -12.99
N SER A 75 -8.96 -2.40 -14.25
CA SER A 75 -8.30 -3.00 -15.42
C SER A 75 -7.54 -1.95 -16.22
N GLY A 76 -6.62 -2.39 -17.06
CA GLY A 76 -5.78 -1.54 -17.90
C GLY A 76 -4.34 -1.42 -17.39
N PRO A 77 -3.46 -0.74 -18.14
CA PRO A 77 -2.04 -0.63 -17.82
C PRO A 77 -1.78 -0.12 -16.40
N GLY A 78 -1.08 -0.92 -15.58
CA GLY A 78 -0.80 -0.61 -14.17
C GLY A 78 -1.83 -1.16 -13.18
N ALA A 79 -2.92 -1.79 -13.63
CA ALA A 79 -3.93 -2.38 -12.76
C ALA A 79 -3.36 -3.43 -11.81
N SER A 80 -2.41 -4.24 -12.26
CA SER A 80 -1.74 -5.25 -11.43
C SER A 80 -1.07 -4.65 -10.19
N TYR A 81 -0.51 -3.45 -10.28
CA TYR A 81 0.09 -2.77 -9.13
C TYR A 81 -0.95 -2.33 -8.08
N VAL A 82 -2.17 -2.03 -8.52
CA VAL A 82 -3.28 -1.69 -7.63
C VAL A 82 -3.85 -2.96 -7.03
N MET A 83 -4.27 -3.88 -7.90
CA MET A 83 -4.97 -5.12 -7.51
C MET A 83 -4.13 -5.99 -6.56
N ALA A 84 -2.82 -6.12 -6.78
CA ALA A 84 -1.94 -6.89 -5.91
C ALA A 84 -2.02 -6.47 -4.43
N SER A 85 -2.29 -5.19 -4.15
CA SER A 85 -2.45 -4.71 -2.77
C SER A 85 -3.71 -5.23 -2.08
N PHE A 86 -4.68 -5.70 -2.85
CA PHE A 86 -5.97 -6.19 -2.35
C PHE A 86 -6.13 -7.70 -2.48
N THR A 87 -5.35 -8.34 -3.36
CA THR A 87 -5.42 -9.80 -3.62
C THR A 87 -4.32 -10.58 -2.90
N HIS A 88 -3.22 -9.93 -2.49
CA HIS A 88 -2.15 -10.54 -1.70
C HIS A 88 -2.18 -9.99 -0.28
N LEU A 89 -2.78 -10.75 0.63
CA LEU A 89 -2.89 -10.33 2.02
C LEU A 89 -1.56 -10.46 2.74
N ASN A 90 -1.24 -9.47 3.58
CA ASN A 90 -0.13 -9.55 4.50
C ASN A 90 -0.63 -10.11 5.84
N PRO A 91 -0.31 -11.35 6.23
CA PRO A 91 -0.78 -11.95 7.47
C PRO A 91 -0.28 -11.22 8.73
N ARG A 92 0.77 -10.41 8.62
CA ARG A 92 1.25 -9.55 9.71
C ARG A 92 0.43 -8.26 9.85
N GLY A 93 -0.50 -8.02 8.93
CA GLY A 93 -1.28 -6.80 8.87
C GLY A 93 -0.45 -5.58 8.43
N SER A 94 -1.07 -4.42 8.59
CA SER A 94 -0.50 -3.11 8.29
C SER A 94 -1.13 -2.07 9.23
N ARG A 95 -0.83 -0.79 9.07
CA ARG A 95 -1.40 0.24 9.97
C ARG A 95 -2.93 0.23 10.02
N PHE A 96 -3.61 0.05 8.90
CA PHE A 96 -5.08 0.10 8.83
C PHE A 96 -5.73 -1.23 8.41
N SER A 97 -5.00 -2.34 8.48
CA SER A 97 -5.54 -3.69 8.27
C SER A 97 -4.84 -4.68 9.19
N ASP A 98 -5.61 -5.56 9.80
CA ASP A 98 -5.11 -6.68 10.61
C ASP A 98 -4.60 -7.86 9.76
N GLY A 99 -4.69 -7.76 8.45
CA GLY A 99 -4.32 -8.80 7.48
C GLY A 99 -5.52 -9.55 6.89
N SER A 100 -6.73 -9.29 7.35
CA SER A 100 -7.95 -9.91 6.81
C SER A 100 -8.41 -9.29 5.48
N TYR A 101 -7.89 -8.14 5.13
CA TYR A 101 -8.14 -7.45 3.85
C TYR A 101 -6.92 -6.65 3.41
N GLY A 102 -6.84 -6.39 2.10
CA GLY A 102 -5.77 -5.62 1.49
C GLY A 102 -5.98 -4.10 1.60
N VAL A 103 -4.88 -3.36 1.59
CA VAL A 103 -4.86 -1.89 1.61
C VAL A 103 -3.75 -1.38 0.69
N TYR A 104 -4.08 -0.42 -0.17
CA TYR A 104 -3.09 0.25 -1.00
C TYR A 104 -2.57 1.50 -0.30
N TYR A 105 -1.27 1.52 -0.01
CA TYR A 105 -0.59 2.66 0.61
C TYR A 105 0.18 3.46 -0.43
N ALA A 106 0.05 4.80 -0.36
CA ALA A 106 0.86 5.73 -1.13
C ALA A 106 1.10 7.01 -0.32
N ALA A 107 2.17 7.70 -0.63
CA ALA A 107 2.48 9.00 -0.06
C ALA A 107 2.23 10.13 -1.08
N ARG A 108 2.05 11.35 -0.59
CA ARG A 108 1.85 12.52 -1.43
C ARG A 108 3.06 12.85 -2.30
N ASP A 109 4.25 12.55 -1.80
CA ASP A 109 5.53 12.87 -2.42
C ASP A 109 6.53 11.70 -2.28
N PHE A 110 7.60 11.76 -3.06
CA PHE A 110 8.63 10.74 -3.11
C PHE A 110 9.36 10.57 -1.77
N GLU A 111 9.75 11.68 -1.13
CA GLU A 111 10.52 11.62 0.12
C GLU A 111 9.72 10.95 1.24
N THR A 112 8.43 11.25 1.34
CA THR A 112 7.53 10.57 2.29
C THR A 112 7.40 9.09 1.99
N ALA A 113 7.24 8.70 0.72
CA ALA A 113 7.17 7.30 0.31
C ALA A 113 8.48 6.56 0.64
N LEU A 114 9.61 7.20 0.39
CA LEU A 114 10.93 6.65 0.65
C LEU A 114 11.14 6.35 2.14
N ARG A 115 10.86 7.32 3.03
CA ARG A 115 11.02 7.14 4.48
C ARG A 115 10.09 6.09 5.07
N GLU A 116 8.81 6.10 4.66
CA GLU A 116 7.85 5.08 5.09
C GLU A 116 8.29 3.68 4.64
N THR A 117 8.72 3.54 3.39
CA THR A 117 9.09 2.23 2.83
C THR A 117 10.43 1.75 3.39
N ALA A 118 11.41 2.64 3.56
CA ALA A 118 12.71 2.30 4.14
C ALA A 118 12.56 1.77 5.57
N TRP A 119 11.69 2.40 6.38
CA TRP A 119 11.40 1.95 7.73
C TRP A 119 10.71 0.57 7.75
N HIS A 120 9.69 0.38 6.90
CA HIS A 120 8.99 -0.90 6.80
C HIS A 120 9.90 -2.02 6.31
N PHE A 121 10.77 -1.71 5.34
CA PHE A 121 11.77 -2.65 4.86
C PHE A 121 12.73 -3.06 5.98
N ALA A 122 13.26 -2.10 6.73
CA ALA A 122 14.17 -2.36 7.85
C ALA A 122 13.51 -3.24 8.92
N LYS A 123 12.24 -2.99 9.25
CA LYS A 123 11.46 -3.80 10.20
C LYS A 123 11.31 -5.25 9.73
N ILE A 124 11.04 -5.47 8.44
CA ILE A 124 10.94 -6.83 7.87
C ILE A 124 12.31 -7.48 7.79
N ALA A 125 13.35 -6.72 7.42
CA ALA A 125 14.70 -7.20 7.29
C ALA A 125 15.31 -7.63 8.64
N ALA A 126 14.95 -6.97 9.71
CA ALA A 126 15.40 -7.31 11.08
C ALA A 126 14.91 -8.69 11.55
N ASP A 127 13.83 -9.21 10.98
CA ASP A 127 13.32 -10.56 11.29
C ASP A 127 14.10 -11.67 10.55
N SER A 128 14.97 -11.31 9.59
CA SER A 128 15.82 -12.27 8.88
C SER A 128 17.22 -12.30 9.51
N ALA A 129 17.85 -13.48 9.51
CA ALA A 129 19.22 -13.66 10.00
C ALA A 129 20.27 -13.02 9.08
N ASP A 130 19.86 -12.49 7.93
CA ASP A 130 20.72 -11.81 6.98
C ASP A 130 21.12 -10.44 7.54
N GLY A 131 22.41 -10.20 7.71
CA GLY A 131 22.96 -8.92 8.14
C GLY A 131 22.69 -7.79 7.12
N SER A 132 23.73 -7.04 6.76
CA SER A 132 23.65 -6.03 5.69
C SER A 132 23.25 -6.63 4.36
N ARG A 133 22.27 -5.99 3.67
CA ARG A 133 21.81 -6.43 2.35
C ARG A 133 21.32 -5.30 1.47
N ARG A 134 21.23 -5.57 0.18
CA ARG A 134 20.65 -4.67 -0.81
C ARG A 134 19.34 -5.22 -1.32
N GLU A 135 18.40 -4.33 -1.62
CA GLU A 135 17.09 -4.69 -2.18
C GLU A 135 16.72 -3.73 -3.30
N ASP A 136 16.41 -4.28 -4.46
CA ASP A 136 15.94 -3.49 -5.59
C ASP A 136 14.47 -3.12 -5.39
N MET A 137 14.18 -1.84 -5.59
CA MET A 137 12.87 -1.22 -5.41
C MET A 137 12.42 -0.55 -6.69
N ARG A 138 11.12 -0.51 -6.91
CA ARG A 138 10.52 0.28 -8.00
C ARG A 138 9.61 1.35 -7.45
N VAL A 139 9.65 2.50 -8.08
CA VAL A 139 8.81 3.66 -7.75
C VAL A 139 7.64 3.69 -8.70
N LEU A 140 6.46 3.69 -8.14
CA LEU A 140 5.18 3.81 -8.84
C LEU A 140 4.60 5.18 -8.56
N VAL A 141 4.13 5.86 -9.60
CA VAL A 141 3.46 7.16 -9.49
C VAL A 141 2.08 7.05 -10.10
N GLY A 142 1.06 7.36 -9.31
CA GLY A 142 -0.34 7.33 -9.72
C GLY A 142 -1.11 8.55 -9.21
N ARG A 143 -2.35 8.66 -9.63
CA ARG A 143 -3.27 9.70 -9.17
C ARG A 143 -4.11 9.16 -8.00
N ILE A 144 -4.38 10.02 -7.03
CA ILE A 144 -5.45 9.82 -6.05
C ILE A 144 -6.47 10.94 -6.28
N ASP A 145 -7.71 10.57 -6.56
CA ASP A 145 -8.82 11.52 -6.66
C ASP A 145 -10.07 10.86 -6.07
N SER A 146 -10.18 10.93 -4.76
CA SER A 146 -11.22 10.21 -4.04
C SER A 146 -11.57 10.90 -2.74
N ARG A 147 -12.81 10.70 -2.27
CA ARG A 147 -13.22 11.13 -0.94
C ARG A 147 -12.70 10.14 0.09
N MET A 148 -11.91 10.62 1.05
CA MET A 148 -11.27 9.82 2.09
C MET A 148 -11.46 10.47 3.46
N HIS A 149 -11.48 9.67 4.51
CA HIS A 149 -11.56 10.13 5.89
C HIS A 149 -10.21 10.73 6.32
N ASP A 150 -10.20 12.01 6.72
CA ASP A 150 -8.95 12.70 7.09
C ASP A 150 -8.70 12.62 8.59
N VAL A 151 -7.75 11.78 9.00
CA VAL A 151 -7.34 11.62 10.41
C VAL A 151 -6.93 12.96 11.05
N ALA A 152 -6.45 13.93 10.27
CA ALA A 152 -6.03 15.23 10.78
C ALA A 152 -7.22 16.07 11.33
N THR A 153 -8.45 15.70 11.05
CA THR A 153 -9.66 16.37 11.56
C THR A 153 -10.12 15.85 12.93
N LEU A 154 -9.54 14.74 13.37
CA LEU A 154 -9.84 14.19 14.70
C LEU A 154 -9.16 15.01 15.81
N PRO A 155 -9.64 14.90 17.05
CA PRO A 155 -8.95 15.45 18.22
C PRO A 155 -7.50 14.93 18.32
N PRO A 156 -6.55 15.74 18.82
CA PRO A 156 -5.14 15.37 18.90
C PRO A 156 -4.86 14.03 19.59
N ALA A 157 -5.59 13.72 20.66
CA ALA A 157 -5.45 12.45 21.38
C ALA A 157 -5.83 11.24 20.50
N GLU A 158 -6.89 11.36 19.69
CA GLU A 158 -7.30 10.32 18.75
C GLU A 158 -6.30 10.18 17.59
N GLN A 159 -5.78 11.30 17.07
CA GLN A 159 -4.71 11.24 16.07
C GLN A 159 -3.49 10.50 16.61
N ALA A 160 -3.03 10.82 17.81
CA ALA A 160 -1.90 10.16 18.45
C ALA A 160 -2.15 8.65 18.62
N ARG A 161 -3.35 8.26 19.05
CA ARG A 161 -3.75 6.86 19.22
C ARG A 161 -3.75 6.08 17.91
N LEU A 162 -4.25 6.67 16.81
CA LEU A 162 -4.31 6.04 15.49
C LEU A 162 -2.95 6.04 14.77
N LEU A 163 -2.10 7.01 15.08
CA LEU A 163 -0.79 7.17 14.43
C LEU A 163 0.36 6.76 15.37
N ASP A 164 0.07 5.94 16.36
CA ASP A 164 1.09 5.35 17.23
C ASP A 164 2.18 4.67 16.39
N PRO A 165 3.47 5.00 16.59
CA PRO A 165 4.56 4.44 15.81
C PRO A 165 4.77 2.94 16.03
N ASP A 166 4.41 2.42 17.21
CA ASP A 166 4.76 1.07 17.66
C ASP A 166 3.56 0.13 17.73
N SER A 167 2.34 0.66 17.83
CA SER A 167 1.12 -0.13 17.92
C SER A 167 0.11 0.20 16.82
N TYR A 168 -0.36 -0.83 16.14
CA TYR A 168 -1.37 -0.71 15.08
C TYR A 168 -2.78 -1.15 15.50
N VAL A 169 -2.96 -1.63 16.72
CA VAL A 169 -4.25 -2.20 17.18
C VAL A 169 -5.40 -1.21 17.03
N ALA A 170 -5.20 0.05 17.43
CA ALA A 170 -6.23 1.07 17.33
C ALA A 170 -6.54 1.44 15.88
N SER A 171 -5.52 1.64 15.05
CA SER A 171 -5.68 2.00 13.65
C SER A 171 -6.23 0.84 12.80
N GLN A 172 -5.92 -0.40 13.12
CA GLN A 172 -6.50 -1.58 12.46
C GLN A 172 -8.00 -1.68 12.70
N ARG A 173 -8.46 -1.55 13.95
CA ARG A 173 -9.89 -1.51 14.29
C ARG A 173 -10.60 -0.34 13.61
N PHE A 174 -9.95 0.80 13.55
CA PHE A 174 -10.47 1.98 12.87
C PHE A 174 -10.60 1.76 11.36
N GLY A 175 -9.58 1.19 10.72
CA GLY A 175 -9.59 0.86 9.29
C GLY A 175 -10.68 -0.16 8.94
N ALA A 176 -10.83 -1.22 9.73
CA ALA A 176 -11.86 -2.25 9.54
C ALA A 176 -13.27 -1.61 9.59
N ARG A 177 -13.55 -0.81 10.60
CA ARG A 177 -14.83 -0.09 10.73
C ARG A 177 -15.12 0.79 9.51
N LEU A 178 -14.16 1.60 9.06
CA LEU A 178 -14.37 2.46 7.90
C LEU A 178 -14.58 1.65 6.62
N ARG A 179 -13.88 0.53 6.46
CA ARG A 179 -14.06 -0.37 5.33
C ARG A 179 -15.47 -0.99 5.31
N GLU A 180 -15.96 -1.46 6.45
CA GLU A 180 -17.31 -2.00 6.62
C GLU A 180 -18.39 -0.96 6.27
N HIS A 181 -18.15 0.32 6.57
CA HIS A 181 -19.04 1.43 6.21
C HIS A 181 -18.82 1.96 4.78
N GLY A 182 -18.09 1.26 3.96
CA GLY A 182 -17.92 1.59 2.54
C GLY A 182 -16.98 2.74 2.24
N SER A 183 -16.08 3.10 3.17
CA SER A 183 -15.08 4.14 2.94
C SER A 183 -14.12 3.78 1.79
N ASN A 184 -13.80 4.76 0.95
CA ASN A 184 -12.77 4.61 -0.08
C ASN A 184 -11.35 4.57 0.51
N GLY A 185 -11.15 5.20 1.69
CA GLY A 185 -9.83 5.21 2.31
C GLY A 185 -9.64 6.27 3.38
N ILE A 186 -8.42 6.35 3.84
CA ILE A 186 -7.96 7.17 4.94
C ILE A 186 -6.79 8.01 4.46
N VAL A 187 -6.82 9.32 4.73
CA VAL A 187 -5.67 10.20 4.54
C VAL A 187 -5.14 10.61 5.92
N TYR A 188 -3.82 10.54 6.10
CA TYR A 188 -3.18 10.72 7.40
C TYR A 188 -1.77 11.34 7.26
N ARG A 189 -1.24 11.84 8.39
CA ARG A 189 0.14 12.33 8.46
C ARG A 189 1.11 11.15 8.51
N SER A 190 2.21 11.24 7.77
CA SER A 190 3.27 10.25 7.90
C SER A 190 3.80 10.21 9.33
N VAL A 191 4.06 9.00 9.81
CA VAL A 191 4.67 8.76 11.13
C VAL A 191 6.21 8.73 11.02
N ARG A 192 6.72 8.59 9.79
CA ARG A 192 8.16 8.44 9.51
C ARG A 192 8.77 9.66 8.82
N HIS A 193 7.94 10.59 8.36
CA HIS A 193 8.39 11.83 7.74
C HIS A 193 7.56 13.01 8.24
N ARG A 194 8.20 13.90 9.00
CA ARG A 194 7.56 15.12 9.53
C ARG A 194 7.04 15.99 8.37
N GLY A 195 5.76 16.33 8.40
CA GLY A 195 5.11 17.10 7.33
C GLY A 195 4.61 16.28 6.16
N GLY A 196 5.02 15.01 6.05
CA GLY A 196 4.57 14.09 5.02
C GLY A 196 3.10 13.70 5.19
N ARG A 197 2.45 13.36 4.08
CA ARG A 197 1.06 12.90 4.03
C ARG A 197 0.99 11.57 3.27
N CYS A 198 0.17 10.65 3.80
CA CYS A 198 -0.07 9.34 3.24
C CYS A 198 -1.55 9.08 3.04
N VAL A 199 -1.86 8.15 2.15
CA VAL A 199 -3.19 7.55 1.99
C VAL A 199 -3.11 6.05 2.21
N ALA A 200 -4.17 5.49 2.75
CA ALA A 200 -4.48 4.08 2.82
C ALA A 200 -5.81 3.88 2.09
N ALA A 201 -5.76 3.48 0.82
CA ALA A 201 -6.97 3.18 0.06
C ALA A 201 -7.51 1.81 0.46
N LEU A 202 -8.78 1.75 0.80
CA LEU A 202 -9.49 0.55 1.25
C LEU A 202 -10.21 -0.16 0.09
N ARG A 203 -10.26 0.48 -1.07
CA ARG A 203 -10.90 -0.02 -2.30
C ARG A 203 -10.03 0.30 -3.53
N PRO A 204 -9.92 -0.62 -4.50
CA PRO A 204 -9.13 -0.39 -5.72
C PRO A 204 -9.54 0.86 -6.50
N LEU A 205 -10.85 1.13 -6.63
CA LEU A 205 -11.38 2.28 -7.37
C LEU A 205 -10.99 3.65 -6.78
N ALA A 206 -10.48 3.69 -5.56
CA ALA A 206 -9.96 4.91 -4.95
C ALA A 206 -8.58 5.34 -5.50
N VAL A 207 -7.96 4.48 -6.31
CA VAL A 207 -6.58 4.64 -6.81
C VAL A 207 -6.59 4.69 -8.34
N GLY A 208 -6.02 5.74 -8.92
CA GLY A 208 -5.74 5.76 -10.35
C GLY A 208 -4.59 4.80 -10.69
N LEU A 209 -4.62 4.26 -11.91
CA LEU A 209 -3.62 3.30 -12.37
C LEU A 209 -2.22 3.93 -12.37
N PRO A 210 -1.27 3.39 -11.60
CA PRO A 210 0.06 3.96 -11.52
C PRO A 210 0.94 3.50 -12.67
N VAL A 211 1.94 4.33 -12.97
CA VAL A 211 3.04 3.98 -13.86
C VAL A 211 4.32 3.82 -13.05
N GLN A 212 5.16 2.90 -13.47
CA GLN A 212 6.50 2.77 -12.93
C GLN A 212 7.37 3.89 -13.51
N THR A 213 8.11 4.60 -12.64
CA THR A 213 8.96 5.73 -13.03
C THR A 213 10.43 5.43 -12.84
N LYS A 214 10.85 5.04 -11.64
CA LYS A 214 12.25 4.85 -11.27
C LYS A 214 12.50 3.46 -10.71
N HIS A 215 13.78 3.06 -10.78
CA HIS A 215 14.34 1.98 -9.97
C HIS A 215 15.29 2.55 -8.93
N LEU A 216 15.26 1.96 -7.73
CA LEU A 216 16.16 2.28 -6.63
C LEU A 216 16.74 0.97 -6.11
N GLN A 217 17.89 1.04 -5.44
CA GLN A 217 18.40 -0.06 -4.63
C GLN A 217 18.62 0.43 -3.21
N TYR A 218 17.90 -0.15 -2.24
CA TYR A 218 18.11 0.15 -0.82
C TYR A 218 19.35 -0.57 -0.31
N HIS A 219 20.12 0.10 0.53
CA HIS A 219 21.19 -0.50 1.31
C HIS A 219 20.78 -0.52 2.79
N TYR A 220 20.56 -1.73 3.31
CA TYR A 220 20.25 -2.00 4.70
C TYR A 220 21.55 -2.44 5.39
N ASP A 221 21.94 -1.76 6.49
CA ASP A 221 23.19 -1.98 7.21
C ASP A 221 23.12 -3.05 8.32
N GLY A 222 21.97 -3.70 8.45
CA GLY A 222 21.66 -4.62 9.54
C GLY A 222 20.76 -4.01 10.63
N LYS A 223 20.49 -2.70 10.56
CA LYS A 223 19.64 -1.96 11.51
C LYS A 223 18.61 -1.09 10.79
N ARG A 224 19.04 -0.38 9.77
CA ARG A 224 18.19 0.56 9.00
C ARG A 224 18.63 0.64 7.54
N VAL A 225 17.80 1.22 6.68
CA VAL A 225 18.23 1.64 5.35
C VAL A 225 19.01 2.95 5.50
N VAL A 226 20.29 2.92 5.17
CA VAL A 226 21.19 4.06 5.37
C VAL A 226 21.33 4.94 4.12
N GLU A 227 21.17 4.32 2.94
CA GLU A 227 21.29 5.00 1.66
C GLU A 227 20.49 4.24 0.60
N TYR A 228 20.27 4.88 -0.52
CA TYR A 228 19.73 4.23 -1.70
C TYR A 228 20.48 4.64 -2.95
N PHE A 229 20.60 3.73 -3.89
CA PHE A 229 21.11 4.02 -5.22
C PHE A 229 19.93 4.39 -6.13
N ASP A 230 20.02 5.53 -6.81
CA ASP A 230 19.08 5.93 -7.85
C ASP A 230 19.67 5.53 -9.22
N TYR A 231 19.03 4.55 -9.87
CA TYR A 231 19.50 4.02 -11.15
C TYR A 231 19.43 5.05 -12.29
N GLU A 232 18.57 6.07 -12.19
CA GLU A 232 18.46 7.12 -13.23
C GLU A 232 19.64 8.08 -13.18
N SER A 233 20.04 8.51 -11.99
CA SER A 233 21.18 9.42 -11.79
C SER A 233 22.50 8.69 -11.58
N ALA A 234 22.49 7.38 -11.37
CA ALA A 234 23.63 6.51 -11.08
C ALA A 234 24.45 6.96 -9.85
N VAL A 235 23.77 7.45 -8.80
CA VAL A 235 24.41 7.89 -7.55
C VAL A 235 23.80 7.25 -6.32
N TRP A 236 24.63 7.07 -5.28
CA TRP A 236 24.17 6.74 -3.93
C TRP A 236 23.77 8.01 -3.19
N ILE A 237 22.62 7.99 -2.57
CA ILE A 237 22.05 9.12 -1.82
C ILE A 237 21.83 8.66 -0.37
N GLN A 238 22.44 9.38 0.58
CA GLN A 238 22.31 9.09 1.99
C GLN A 238 20.90 9.41 2.50
N LEU A 239 20.36 8.51 3.31
CA LEU A 239 19.10 8.70 4.00
C LEU A 239 19.38 9.25 5.41
N HIS A 240 19.36 10.57 5.54
CA HIS A 240 19.48 11.23 6.85
C HIS A 240 18.17 11.09 7.64
N GLU A 241 18.28 11.01 8.97
CA GLU A 241 17.13 10.94 9.90
C GLU A 241 16.26 12.18 9.87
#